data_c543d0685cbd8a8be94d67626d06320e
#
_entry.id   c543d0685cbd8a8be94d67626d06320e
#
_cell.length_a   1.000
_cell.length_b   1.000
_cell.length_c   1.000
_cell.angle_alpha   90.00
_cell.angle_beta   90.00
_cell.angle_gamma   90.00
#
_symmetry.space_group_name_H-M   'P 1'
#
loop_
_entity.id
_entity.type
_entity.pdbx_description
1 polymer ?
#
loop_
_entity_poly.entity_id
_entity_poly.type
_entity_poly.pdbx_seq_one_letter_code
_entity_poly.pdbx_strand_id
1 'polypeptide(L)'
;MKTIPEVYIHCITYNHEHFIRRCLDGFVMQQTNFKFVAIVHDDASTDHTADIIREYAAKYPDIIHPILETENQYSKHDGSLTRIMEENTLRGEYVAMCEGDDYWTDPLKLQKQYDLMESHPEYSLCFHAHVNQYSDGSKTEIRPTQIKPFYTIEDAILSGGGFMATSSILYRSCYVREEGRPSFWFHCPVGDLPRMLFHASKGELGYIDEVMSVYRAGSAGSWNSRNSTWKVRRRHLHAIMKMYDAFDEYTHHLYHQTIKRKKWLNMKGHWRRNFKLLLRNLKIRQ
;
A
#
# COMPACT_ATOMS: atom_id res chain seq x y z
N MET A 1 25.33 16.69 -10.68
CA MET A 1 24.22 16.41 -9.72
C MET A 1 23.06 15.91 -10.55
N LYS A 2 22.45 14.77 -10.18
CA LYS A 2 21.22 14.30 -10.82
C LYS A 2 20.16 15.41 -10.66
N THR A 3 19.53 15.82 -11.75
CA THR A 3 18.50 16.88 -11.75
C THR A 3 17.12 16.30 -11.40
N ILE A 4 16.96 14.98 -11.52
CA ILE A 4 15.72 14.24 -11.24
C ILE A 4 15.82 13.69 -9.81
N PRO A 5 14.78 13.84 -8.97
CA PRO A 5 14.71 13.20 -7.65
C PRO A 5 14.86 11.69 -7.75
N GLU A 6 15.60 11.09 -6.82
CA GLU A 6 15.78 9.62 -6.74
C GLU A 6 14.52 8.93 -6.24
N VAL A 7 13.83 9.55 -5.27
CA VAL A 7 12.63 8.98 -4.64
C VAL A 7 11.42 9.88 -4.87
N TYR A 8 10.33 9.30 -5.35
CA TYR A 8 9.02 9.93 -5.42
C TYR A 8 8.09 9.32 -4.38
N ILE A 9 7.48 10.18 -3.56
CA ILE A 9 6.44 9.75 -2.62
C ILE A 9 5.10 9.78 -3.36
N HIS A 10 4.40 8.65 -3.35
CA HIS A 10 3.07 8.46 -3.94
C HIS A 10 2.02 8.60 -2.83
N CYS A 11 1.32 9.72 -2.81
CA CYS A 11 0.27 10.01 -1.82
C CYS A 11 -1.05 10.32 -2.50
N ILE A 12 -2.07 9.52 -2.21
CA ILE A 12 -3.45 9.75 -2.65
C ILE A 12 -4.28 10.13 -1.42
N THR A 13 -5.15 11.12 -1.58
CA THR A 13 -6.05 11.58 -0.51
C THR A 13 -7.43 11.94 -1.04
N TYR A 14 -8.47 11.75 -0.21
CA TYR A 14 -9.82 12.18 -0.46
C TYR A 14 -10.58 12.36 0.85
N ASN A 15 -10.99 13.59 1.17
CA ASN A 15 -11.68 13.96 2.42
C ASN A 15 -10.90 13.51 3.68
N HIS A 16 -9.64 13.91 3.76
CA HIS A 16 -8.73 13.58 4.85
C HIS A 16 -8.28 14.82 5.65
N GLU A 17 -9.12 15.88 5.79
CA GLU A 17 -8.75 17.13 6.49
C GLU A 17 -8.21 16.91 7.92
N HIS A 18 -8.73 15.87 8.63
CA HIS A 18 -8.29 15.53 9.97
C HIS A 18 -6.98 14.74 10.04
N PHE A 19 -6.49 14.26 8.90
CA PHE A 19 -5.36 13.34 8.81
C PHE A 19 -4.18 13.88 8.01
N ILE A 20 -4.47 14.56 6.89
CA ILE A 20 -3.50 14.92 5.87
C ILE A 20 -2.34 15.77 6.41
N ARG A 21 -2.58 16.66 7.38
CA ARG A 21 -1.52 17.48 7.98
C ARG A 21 -0.41 16.61 8.58
N ARG A 22 -0.79 15.57 9.32
CA ARG A 22 0.17 14.66 9.94
C ARG A 22 0.88 13.77 8.92
N CYS A 23 0.22 13.43 7.82
CA CYS A 23 0.84 12.75 6.68
C CYS A 23 1.93 13.61 6.06
N LEU A 24 1.63 14.87 5.75
CA LEU A 24 2.57 15.83 5.15
C LEU A 24 3.73 16.17 6.10
N ASP A 25 3.49 16.29 7.41
CA ASP A 25 4.56 16.44 8.40
C ASP A 25 5.54 15.27 8.31
N GLY A 26 5.04 14.03 8.13
CA GLY A 26 5.86 12.85 7.93
C GLY A 26 6.75 12.91 6.69
N PHE A 27 6.33 13.63 5.64
CA PHE A 27 7.13 13.81 4.43
C PHE A 27 8.19 14.90 4.60
N VAL A 28 7.81 16.06 5.11
CA VAL A 28 8.72 17.21 5.22
C VAL A 28 9.77 17.07 6.32
N MET A 29 9.58 16.15 7.27
CA MET A 29 10.58 15.86 8.29
C MET A 29 11.71 14.95 7.80
N GLN A 30 11.61 14.34 6.60
CA GLN A 30 12.58 13.35 6.13
C GLN A 30 13.97 14.00 5.91
N GLN A 31 14.99 13.29 6.40
CA GLN A 31 16.40 13.66 6.29
C GLN A 31 17.09 12.67 5.38
N THR A 32 17.55 13.12 4.21
CA THR A 32 18.17 12.28 3.18
C THR A 32 19.40 12.93 2.58
N ASN A 33 20.32 12.14 2.07
CA ASN A 33 21.47 12.59 1.30
C ASN A 33 21.20 12.60 -0.23
N PHE A 34 19.95 12.35 -0.62
CA PHE A 34 19.45 12.38 -1.99
C PHE A 34 18.22 13.30 -2.09
N LYS A 35 17.80 13.61 -3.32
CA LYS A 35 16.58 14.39 -3.55
C LYS A 35 15.34 13.50 -3.58
N PHE A 36 14.27 13.96 -2.94
CA PHE A 36 12.96 13.34 -3.04
C PHE A 36 11.87 14.40 -3.21
N VAL A 37 10.74 14.01 -3.76
CA VAL A 37 9.54 14.83 -3.86
C VAL A 37 8.31 14.00 -3.51
N ALA A 38 7.27 14.65 -2.97
CA ALA A 38 5.99 14.04 -2.69
C ALA A 38 4.94 14.52 -3.70
N ILE A 39 4.45 13.61 -4.53
CA ILE A 39 3.28 13.84 -5.38
C ILE A 39 2.06 13.57 -4.52
N VAL A 40 1.36 14.65 -4.14
CA VAL A 40 0.19 14.60 -3.27
C VAL A 40 -1.06 14.86 -4.12
N HIS A 41 -1.77 13.78 -4.43
CA HIS A 41 -2.96 13.82 -5.25
C HIS A 41 -4.21 13.93 -4.36
N ASP A 42 -4.93 15.03 -4.49
CA ASP A 42 -6.25 15.23 -3.91
C ASP A 42 -7.33 14.91 -4.93
N ASP A 43 -8.11 13.88 -4.67
CA ASP A 43 -9.09 13.33 -5.62
C ASP A 43 -10.44 14.07 -5.54
N ALA A 44 -10.41 15.42 -5.65
CA ALA A 44 -11.55 16.31 -5.54
C ALA A 44 -12.24 16.26 -4.16
N SER A 45 -11.47 16.46 -3.10
CA SER A 45 -12.00 16.56 -1.74
C SER A 45 -13.00 17.71 -1.60
N THR A 46 -14.02 17.51 -0.77
CA THR A 46 -15.09 18.49 -0.48
C THR A 46 -14.94 19.13 0.91
N ASP A 47 -13.91 18.71 1.67
CA ASP A 47 -13.51 19.26 2.94
C ASP A 47 -12.26 20.18 2.79
N HIS A 48 -11.59 20.53 3.88
CA HIS A 48 -10.39 21.38 3.86
C HIS A 48 -9.07 20.64 3.47
N THR A 49 -9.14 19.41 2.95
CA THR A 49 -7.95 18.65 2.55
C THR A 49 -7.09 19.42 1.54
N ALA A 50 -7.72 19.92 0.45
CA ALA A 50 -7.01 20.64 -0.60
C ALA A 50 -6.37 21.96 -0.10
N ASP A 51 -6.99 22.65 0.85
CA ASP A 51 -6.45 23.89 1.43
C ASP A 51 -5.21 23.63 2.25
N ILE A 52 -5.20 22.54 3.04
CA ILE A 52 -4.03 22.10 3.81
C ILE A 52 -2.88 21.72 2.88
N ILE A 53 -3.16 21.03 1.78
CA ILE A 53 -2.12 20.65 0.80
C ILE A 53 -1.51 21.92 0.16
N ARG A 54 -2.32 22.93 -0.21
CA ARG A 54 -1.83 24.20 -0.75
C ARG A 54 -0.93 24.92 0.26
N GLU A 55 -1.29 24.93 1.54
CA GLU A 55 -0.47 25.51 2.62
C GLU A 55 0.92 24.86 2.65
N TYR A 56 0.98 23.52 2.62
CA TYR A 56 2.25 22.78 2.65
C TYR A 56 3.05 22.95 1.35
N ALA A 57 2.42 22.98 0.19
CA ALA A 57 3.09 23.21 -1.08
C ALA A 57 3.72 24.62 -1.14
N ALA A 58 3.02 25.63 -0.60
CA ALA A 58 3.59 26.99 -0.51
C ALA A 58 4.76 27.06 0.47
N LYS A 59 4.73 26.32 1.57
CA LYS A 59 5.77 26.30 2.61
C LYS A 59 6.98 25.43 2.22
N TYR A 60 6.75 24.35 1.48
CA TYR A 60 7.77 23.34 1.12
C TYR A 60 7.71 23.02 -0.39
N PRO A 61 7.93 24.03 -1.27
CA PRO A 61 7.75 23.90 -2.71
C PRO A 61 8.70 22.90 -3.38
N ASP A 62 9.87 22.64 -2.77
CA ASP A 62 10.84 21.66 -3.27
C ASP A 62 10.48 20.22 -2.92
N ILE A 63 9.53 20.00 -1.99
CA ILE A 63 9.14 18.66 -1.50
C ILE A 63 7.71 18.33 -1.89
N ILE A 64 6.73 19.23 -1.66
CA ILE A 64 5.30 18.95 -1.83
C ILE A 64 4.83 19.44 -3.20
N HIS A 65 4.52 18.51 -4.08
CA HIS A 65 4.01 18.78 -5.43
C HIS A 65 2.56 18.30 -5.52
N PRO A 66 1.58 19.22 -5.41
CA PRO A 66 0.17 18.87 -5.39
C PRO A 66 -0.41 18.59 -6.77
N ILE A 67 -1.31 17.63 -6.85
CA ILE A 67 -2.25 17.44 -7.96
C ILE A 67 -3.63 17.57 -7.33
N LEU A 68 -4.35 18.65 -7.65
CA LEU A 68 -5.66 18.96 -7.07
C LEU A 68 -6.72 18.79 -8.16
N GLU A 69 -7.47 17.69 -8.08
CA GLU A 69 -8.52 17.39 -9.05
C GLU A 69 -9.79 18.20 -8.78
N THR A 70 -10.55 18.44 -9.84
CA THR A 70 -11.89 19.04 -9.76
C THR A 70 -12.99 18.00 -9.88
N GLU A 71 -12.64 16.78 -10.33
CA GLU A 71 -13.53 15.64 -10.44
C GLU A 71 -12.87 14.41 -9.82
N ASN A 72 -13.64 13.60 -9.09
CA ASN A 72 -13.13 12.40 -8.43
C ASN A 72 -12.75 11.33 -9.46
N GLN A 73 -11.44 11.10 -9.65
CA GLN A 73 -10.89 10.18 -10.63
C GLN A 73 -11.10 8.72 -10.24
N TYR A 74 -11.05 8.42 -8.93
CA TYR A 74 -11.30 7.07 -8.43
C TYR A 74 -12.71 6.57 -8.77
N SER A 75 -13.71 7.46 -8.71
CA SER A 75 -15.10 7.12 -8.98
C SER A 75 -15.39 6.81 -10.45
N LYS A 76 -14.50 7.19 -11.38
CA LYS A 76 -14.64 6.88 -12.80
C LYS A 76 -14.41 5.39 -13.11
N HIS A 77 -13.69 4.68 -12.25
CA HIS A 77 -13.35 3.26 -12.41
C HIS A 77 -12.69 2.91 -13.76
N ASP A 78 -12.03 3.87 -14.42
CA ASP A 78 -11.38 3.74 -15.73
C ASP A 78 -9.84 3.69 -15.64
N GLY A 79 -9.29 3.69 -14.42
CA GLY A 79 -7.86 3.67 -14.17
C GLY A 79 -7.18 5.04 -14.27
N SER A 80 -7.91 6.15 -14.46
CA SER A 80 -7.36 7.50 -14.59
C SER A 80 -6.52 7.90 -13.39
N LEU A 81 -7.00 7.69 -12.15
CA LEU A 81 -6.23 7.96 -10.92
C LEU A 81 -4.86 7.26 -10.94
N THR A 82 -4.86 5.98 -11.29
CA THR A 82 -3.63 5.19 -11.38
C THR A 82 -2.66 5.75 -12.41
N ARG A 83 -3.14 6.06 -13.61
CA ARG A 83 -2.34 6.61 -14.70
C ARG A 83 -1.73 7.96 -14.30
N ILE A 84 -2.53 8.88 -13.74
CA ILE A 84 -2.06 10.17 -13.26
C ILE A 84 -0.92 9.98 -12.25
N MET A 85 -1.08 9.10 -11.29
CA MET A 85 -0.07 8.87 -10.26
C MET A 85 1.20 8.23 -10.83
N GLU A 86 1.08 7.25 -11.73
CA GLU A 86 2.23 6.62 -12.38
C GLU A 86 3.02 7.60 -13.25
N GLU A 87 2.38 8.40 -14.06
CA GLU A 87 3.01 9.44 -14.89
C GLU A 87 3.82 10.44 -14.07
N ASN A 88 3.42 10.68 -12.82
CA ASN A 88 4.07 11.64 -11.94
C ASN A 88 5.08 11.02 -10.98
N THR A 89 4.94 9.74 -10.61
CA THR A 89 5.81 9.10 -9.59
C THR A 89 6.85 8.13 -10.18
N LEU A 90 6.63 7.54 -11.35
CA LEU A 90 7.57 6.58 -11.96
C LEU A 90 8.79 7.24 -12.65
N ARG A 91 9.04 8.51 -12.39
CA ARG A 91 10.18 9.26 -12.99
C ARG A 91 11.49 9.01 -12.25
N GLY A 92 11.43 8.70 -10.96
CA GLY A 92 12.58 8.41 -10.10
C GLY A 92 13.02 6.96 -10.17
N GLU A 93 14.05 6.62 -9.41
CA GLU A 93 14.52 5.26 -9.23
C GLU A 93 13.60 4.47 -8.31
N TYR A 94 13.04 5.15 -7.31
CA TYR A 94 12.19 4.55 -6.29
C TYR A 94 10.87 5.30 -6.12
N VAL A 95 9.85 4.55 -5.71
CA VAL A 95 8.56 5.08 -5.26
C VAL A 95 8.31 4.64 -3.82
N ALA A 96 8.14 5.62 -2.92
CA ALA A 96 7.69 5.39 -1.55
C ALA A 96 6.18 5.62 -1.47
N MET A 97 5.47 4.79 -0.71
CA MET A 97 4.01 4.85 -0.63
C MET A 97 3.56 5.41 0.72
N CYS A 98 2.55 6.30 0.71
CA CYS A 98 1.79 6.66 1.92
C CYS A 98 0.46 7.28 1.50
N GLU A 99 -0.65 6.77 2.00
CA GLU A 99 -1.97 7.35 1.78
C GLU A 99 -2.20 8.52 2.75
N GLY A 100 -3.06 9.49 2.37
CA GLY A 100 -3.24 10.74 3.12
C GLY A 100 -3.83 10.59 4.52
N ASP A 101 -4.40 9.42 4.86
CA ASP A 101 -4.89 9.08 6.20
C ASP A 101 -3.85 8.36 7.07
N ASP A 102 -2.69 7.96 6.51
CA ASP A 102 -1.56 7.37 7.22
C ASP A 102 -0.44 8.40 7.46
N TYR A 103 0.59 8.04 8.21
CA TYR A 103 1.74 8.94 8.44
C TYR A 103 3.01 8.21 8.82
N TRP A 104 4.15 8.81 8.48
CA TRP A 104 5.48 8.36 8.89
C TRP A 104 5.89 8.96 10.24
N THR A 105 6.72 8.22 10.98
CA THR A 105 7.13 8.57 12.34
C THR A 105 8.64 8.69 12.51
N ASP A 106 9.43 8.21 11.55
CA ASP A 106 10.89 8.23 11.59
C ASP A 106 11.43 9.20 10.53
N PRO A 107 12.20 10.23 10.91
CA PRO A 107 12.81 11.18 9.98
C PRO A 107 13.86 10.54 9.06
N LEU A 108 14.36 9.37 9.36
CA LEU A 108 15.34 8.63 8.55
C LEU A 108 14.72 7.49 7.74
N LYS A 109 13.39 7.38 7.70
CA LYS A 109 12.71 6.27 7.01
C LYS A 109 13.14 6.16 5.54
N LEU A 110 13.11 7.24 4.79
CA LEU A 110 13.51 7.22 3.38
C LEU A 110 14.99 6.88 3.21
N GLN A 111 15.86 7.44 4.05
CA GLN A 111 17.29 7.16 4.00
C GLN A 111 17.57 5.68 4.26
N LYS A 112 17.00 5.11 5.32
CA LYS A 112 17.20 3.69 5.68
C LYS A 112 16.72 2.75 4.58
N GLN A 113 15.54 3.04 3.99
CA GLN A 113 15.02 2.22 2.90
C GLN A 113 15.85 2.36 1.62
N TYR A 114 16.28 3.57 1.29
CA TYR A 114 17.16 3.82 0.15
C TYR A 114 18.48 3.07 0.30
N ASP A 115 19.16 3.20 1.44
CA ASP A 115 20.43 2.53 1.71
C ASP A 115 20.31 1.00 1.65
N LEU A 116 19.20 0.44 2.16
CA LEU A 116 18.92 -1.00 2.06
C LEU A 116 18.78 -1.41 0.58
N MET A 117 18.01 -0.67 -0.21
CA MET A 117 17.79 -0.99 -1.62
C MET A 117 19.06 -0.81 -2.47
N GLU A 118 19.90 0.19 -2.18
CA GLU A 118 21.17 0.39 -2.88
C GLU A 118 22.21 -0.69 -2.55
N SER A 119 22.21 -1.17 -1.31
CA SER A 119 23.11 -2.26 -0.89
C SER A 119 22.67 -3.65 -1.37
N HIS A 120 21.41 -3.80 -1.83
CA HIS A 120 20.81 -5.06 -2.26
C HIS A 120 20.11 -4.90 -3.63
N PRO A 121 20.89 -4.98 -4.74
CA PRO A 121 20.30 -4.87 -6.09
C PRO A 121 19.26 -5.94 -6.42
N GLU A 122 19.31 -7.09 -5.73
CA GLU A 122 18.35 -8.19 -5.84
C GLU A 122 16.97 -7.86 -5.22
N TYR A 123 16.87 -6.81 -4.38
CA TYR A 123 15.59 -6.41 -3.82
C TYR A 123 14.79 -5.55 -4.81
N SER A 124 13.57 -5.96 -5.08
CA SER A 124 12.63 -5.23 -5.94
C SER A 124 11.80 -4.21 -5.17
N LEU A 125 11.58 -4.50 -3.88
CA LEU A 125 10.80 -3.71 -2.94
C LEU A 125 11.36 -3.93 -1.54
N CYS A 126 11.29 -2.91 -0.68
CA CYS A 126 11.47 -3.10 0.75
C CYS A 126 10.29 -2.52 1.54
N PHE A 127 10.11 -3.04 2.74
CA PHE A 127 9.09 -2.59 3.69
C PHE A 127 9.61 -2.66 5.13
N HIS A 128 8.85 -2.12 6.08
CA HIS A 128 9.24 -2.09 7.48
C HIS A 128 8.07 -2.39 8.42
N ALA A 129 8.37 -2.60 9.71
CA ALA A 129 7.36 -2.72 10.75
C ALA A 129 6.53 -1.44 10.88
N HIS A 130 5.26 -1.57 11.22
CA HIS A 130 4.34 -0.44 11.37
C HIS A 130 3.44 -0.60 12.60
N VAL A 131 2.77 0.48 12.97
CA VAL A 131 1.72 0.46 13.99
C VAL A 131 0.36 0.54 13.32
N ASN A 132 -0.56 -0.35 13.70
CA ASN A 132 -1.98 -0.14 13.47
C ASN A 132 -2.54 0.73 14.59
N GLN A 133 -3.15 1.86 14.23
CA GLN A 133 -3.89 2.73 15.15
C GLN A 133 -5.38 2.59 14.86
N TYR A 134 -6.15 2.15 15.86
CA TYR A 134 -7.58 1.93 15.73
C TYR A 134 -8.38 3.17 16.14
N SER A 135 -9.68 3.20 15.78
CA SER A 135 -10.60 4.33 16.06
C SER A 135 -10.83 4.58 17.55
N ASP A 136 -10.63 3.57 18.41
CA ASP A 136 -10.68 3.69 19.87
C ASP A 136 -9.38 4.24 20.50
N GLY A 137 -8.40 4.60 19.66
CA GLY A 137 -7.09 5.09 20.07
C GLY A 137 -6.07 4.00 20.42
N SER A 138 -6.49 2.73 20.47
CA SER A 138 -5.56 1.62 20.74
C SER A 138 -4.56 1.46 19.59
N LYS A 139 -3.37 0.92 19.92
CA LYS A 139 -2.27 0.73 18.98
C LYS A 139 -1.72 -0.68 19.10
N THR A 140 -1.35 -1.25 17.95
CA THR A 140 -0.70 -2.56 17.87
C THR A 140 0.45 -2.50 16.89
N GLU A 141 1.64 -2.87 17.31
CA GLU A 141 2.77 -3.04 16.40
C GLU A 141 2.57 -4.28 15.53
N ILE A 142 2.84 -4.12 14.26
CA ILE A 142 2.70 -5.18 13.25
C ILE A 142 4.08 -5.49 12.67
N ARG A 143 4.45 -6.75 12.79
CA ARG A 143 5.68 -7.34 12.23
C ARG A 143 5.33 -8.65 11.53
N PRO A 144 6.12 -9.11 10.56
CA PRO A 144 6.00 -10.46 10.05
C PRO A 144 6.13 -11.50 11.15
N THR A 145 5.38 -12.60 11.05
CA THR A 145 5.39 -13.69 12.04
C THR A 145 6.77 -14.32 12.22
N GLN A 146 7.56 -14.35 11.15
CA GLN A 146 8.97 -14.71 11.17
C GLN A 146 9.77 -13.55 10.64
N ILE A 147 10.64 -12.98 11.46
CA ILE A 147 11.51 -11.88 11.05
C ILE A 147 12.66 -12.45 10.23
N LYS A 148 12.81 -11.97 9.02
CA LYS A 148 13.85 -12.31 8.06
C LYS A 148 14.39 -11.01 7.45
N PRO A 149 15.64 -10.98 6.95
CA PRO A 149 16.17 -9.80 6.25
C PRO A 149 15.45 -9.56 4.91
N PHE A 150 14.92 -10.63 4.30
CA PHE A 150 14.13 -10.57 3.06
C PHE A 150 13.09 -11.69 3.01
N TYR A 151 12.12 -11.54 2.12
CA TYR A 151 11.04 -12.50 1.86
C TYR A 151 10.98 -12.85 0.38
N THR A 152 10.76 -14.13 0.10
CA THR A 152 10.63 -14.66 -1.25
C THR A 152 9.21 -14.48 -1.79
N ILE A 153 9.03 -14.79 -3.07
CA ILE A 153 7.71 -14.81 -3.70
C ILE A 153 6.76 -15.81 -3.04
N GLU A 154 7.24 -16.96 -2.56
CA GLU A 154 6.45 -17.93 -1.82
C GLU A 154 5.99 -17.36 -0.47
N ASP A 155 6.88 -16.66 0.24
CA ASP A 155 6.52 -15.95 1.47
C ASP A 155 5.41 -14.91 1.19
N ALA A 156 5.54 -14.13 0.10
CA ALA A 156 4.54 -13.14 -0.31
C ALA A 156 3.19 -13.77 -0.66
N ILE A 157 3.18 -14.86 -1.45
CA ILE A 157 1.98 -15.61 -1.79
C ILE A 157 1.29 -16.11 -0.52
N LEU A 158 2.03 -16.76 0.39
CA LEU A 158 1.45 -17.36 1.61
C LEU A 158 0.98 -16.31 2.62
N SER A 159 1.67 -15.19 2.75
CA SER A 159 1.26 -14.09 3.61
C SER A 159 -0.02 -13.43 3.10
N GLY A 160 -0.05 -13.03 1.82
CA GLY A 160 -1.21 -12.40 1.19
C GLY A 160 -1.41 -10.94 1.62
N GLY A 161 -2.59 -10.38 1.38
CA GLY A 161 -2.90 -9.00 1.73
C GLY A 161 -2.78 -8.72 3.23
N GLY A 162 -2.29 -7.51 3.57
CA GLY A 162 -2.02 -7.11 4.95
C GLY A 162 -0.67 -7.58 5.50
N PHE A 163 0.19 -8.16 4.68
CA PHE A 163 1.54 -8.54 5.05
C PHE A 163 2.42 -7.31 5.32
N MET A 164 2.23 -6.26 4.54
CA MET A 164 2.89 -4.96 4.69
C MET A 164 1.85 -3.83 4.57
N ALA A 165 1.99 -2.78 5.36
CA ALA A 165 1.16 -1.58 5.19
C ALA A 165 1.62 -0.79 3.96
N THR A 166 0.69 -0.15 3.24
CA THR A 166 1.01 0.73 2.10
C THR A 166 2.06 1.77 2.51
N SER A 167 1.90 2.39 3.67
CA SER A 167 2.82 3.42 4.21
C SER A 167 4.21 2.91 4.58
N SER A 168 4.44 1.57 4.57
CA SER A 168 5.77 0.99 4.84
C SER A 168 6.60 0.71 3.59
N ILE A 169 6.01 0.81 2.39
CA ILE A 169 6.59 0.34 1.13
C ILE A 169 7.50 1.38 0.48
N LEU A 170 8.64 0.91 -0.04
CA LEU A 170 9.46 1.57 -1.05
C LEU A 170 9.85 0.53 -2.11
N TYR A 171 9.66 0.83 -3.41
CA TYR A 171 9.92 -0.11 -4.50
C TYR A 171 10.69 0.52 -5.66
N ARG A 172 11.40 -0.31 -6.45
CA ARG A 172 12.04 0.11 -7.69
C ARG A 172 11.00 0.40 -8.76
N SER A 173 11.03 1.61 -9.33
CA SER A 173 10.07 2.08 -10.32
C SER A 173 10.26 1.41 -11.69
N CYS A 174 11.49 0.96 -12.01
CA CYS A 174 11.85 0.41 -13.32
C CYS A 174 10.92 -0.73 -13.76
N TYR A 175 10.58 -1.65 -12.86
CA TYR A 175 9.74 -2.79 -13.21
C TYR A 175 8.34 -2.39 -13.67
N VAL A 176 7.70 -1.41 -12.99
CA VAL A 176 6.39 -0.92 -13.40
C VAL A 176 6.50 -0.07 -14.67
N ARG A 177 7.57 0.72 -14.82
CA ARG A 177 7.81 1.55 -15.99
C ARG A 177 8.05 0.74 -17.26
N GLU A 178 8.77 -0.37 -17.16
CA GLU A 178 9.15 -1.21 -18.30
C GLU A 178 8.05 -2.17 -18.74
N GLU A 179 7.33 -2.76 -17.79
CA GLU A 179 6.35 -3.81 -18.06
C GLU A 179 4.90 -3.34 -17.91
N GLY A 180 4.67 -2.23 -17.20
CA GLY A 180 3.34 -1.82 -16.81
C GLY A 180 2.74 -2.72 -15.73
N ARG A 181 1.41 -2.63 -15.57
CA ARG A 181 0.66 -3.48 -14.65
C ARG A 181 0.14 -4.71 -15.38
N PRO A 182 0.56 -5.93 -14.99
CA PRO A 182 0.05 -7.17 -15.59
C PRO A 182 -1.46 -7.37 -15.35
N SER A 183 -2.10 -8.19 -16.16
CA SER A 183 -3.56 -8.42 -16.15
C SER A 183 -4.10 -8.86 -14.77
N PHE A 184 -3.34 -9.65 -14.01
CA PHE A 184 -3.76 -10.12 -12.68
C PHE A 184 -4.00 -8.96 -11.70
N TRP A 185 -3.34 -7.80 -11.89
CA TRP A 185 -3.51 -6.63 -11.03
C TRP A 185 -4.94 -6.11 -11.03
N PHE A 186 -5.59 -6.12 -12.20
CA PHE A 186 -6.95 -5.61 -12.38
C PHE A 186 -8.05 -6.55 -11.87
N HIS A 187 -7.71 -7.77 -11.53
CA HIS A 187 -8.65 -8.72 -10.91
C HIS A 187 -8.76 -8.55 -9.39
N CYS A 188 -7.83 -7.82 -8.77
CA CYS A 188 -7.81 -7.62 -7.33
C CYS A 188 -8.60 -6.36 -6.94
N PRO A 189 -9.50 -6.44 -5.94
CA PRO A 189 -10.26 -5.28 -5.47
C PRO A 189 -9.45 -4.33 -4.59
N VAL A 190 -8.18 -4.68 -4.28
CA VAL A 190 -7.24 -3.89 -3.47
C VAL A 190 -5.90 -3.80 -4.19
N GLY A 191 -5.19 -2.69 -4.01
CA GLY A 191 -3.96 -2.42 -4.78
C GLY A 191 -2.67 -2.97 -4.15
N ASP A 192 -2.67 -3.22 -2.84
CA ASP A 192 -1.50 -3.65 -2.07
C ASP A 192 -1.04 -5.08 -2.41
N LEU A 193 -1.97 -6.02 -2.45
CA LEU A 193 -1.67 -7.43 -2.72
C LEU A 193 -1.06 -7.67 -4.11
N PRO A 194 -1.66 -7.20 -5.23
CA PRO A 194 -1.07 -7.41 -6.54
C PRO A 194 0.27 -6.67 -6.70
N ARG A 195 0.44 -5.48 -6.09
CA ARG A 195 1.73 -4.78 -6.07
C ARG A 195 2.81 -5.62 -5.41
N MET A 196 2.53 -6.15 -4.21
CA MET A 196 3.46 -7.02 -3.51
C MET A 196 3.84 -8.24 -4.35
N LEU A 197 2.87 -8.94 -4.94
CA LEU A 197 3.11 -10.12 -5.77
C LEU A 197 3.89 -9.79 -7.05
N PHE A 198 3.59 -8.65 -7.68
CA PHE A 198 4.34 -8.17 -8.85
C PHE A 198 5.81 -7.95 -8.51
N HIS A 199 6.10 -7.18 -7.46
CA HIS A 199 7.49 -6.95 -7.06
C HIS A 199 8.17 -8.23 -6.58
N ALA A 200 7.49 -9.09 -5.83
CA ALA A 200 8.02 -10.39 -5.43
C ALA A 200 8.38 -11.31 -6.64
N SER A 201 7.72 -11.12 -7.79
CA SER A 201 8.08 -11.83 -9.03
C SER A 201 9.31 -11.25 -9.74
N LYS A 202 9.77 -10.06 -9.34
CA LYS A 202 10.94 -9.37 -9.94
C LYS A 202 12.20 -9.46 -9.09
N GLY A 203 12.06 -9.77 -7.81
CA GLY A 203 13.17 -9.87 -6.88
C GLY A 203 12.70 -10.13 -5.46
N GLU A 204 13.61 -10.16 -4.52
CA GLU A 204 13.32 -10.35 -3.11
C GLU A 204 12.68 -9.09 -2.51
N LEU A 205 11.94 -9.28 -1.41
CA LEU A 205 11.32 -8.21 -0.65
C LEU A 205 12.13 -7.97 0.63
N GLY A 206 12.92 -6.90 0.66
CA GLY A 206 13.74 -6.52 1.81
C GLY A 206 12.90 -6.09 3.02
N TYR A 207 13.40 -6.30 4.23
CA TYR A 207 12.68 -5.91 5.46
C TYR A 207 13.58 -5.19 6.47
N ILE A 208 13.03 -4.12 7.04
CA ILE A 208 13.63 -3.37 8.15
C ILE A 208 12.77 -3.57 9.40
N ASP A 209 13.33 -4.15 10.47
CA ASP A 209 12.60 -4.42 11.71
C ASP A 209 12.53 -3.17 12.64
N GLU A 210 12.13 -2.05 12.06
CA GLU A 210 11.90 -0.80 12.78
C GLU A 210 10.51 -0.26 12.47
N VAL A 211 9.82 0.27 13.48
CA VAL A 211 8.52 0.92 13.32
C VAL A 211 8.72 2.34 12.81
N MET A 212 8.39 2.58 11.54
CA MET A 212 8.60 3.89 10.91
C MET A 212 7.32 4.50 10.31
N SER A 213 6.16 3.83 10.45
CA SER A 213 4.86 4.39 10.04
C SER A 213 3.71 3.93 10.91
N VAL A 214 2.60 4.66 10.80
CA VAL A 214 1.31 4.33 11.43
C VAL A 214 0.25 4.21 10.34
N TYR A 215 -0.40 3.05 10.31
CA TYR A 215 -1.59 2.77 9.52
C TYR A 215 -2.84 3.00 10.36
N ARG A 216 -3.76 3.87 9.92
CA ARG A 216 -5.04 4.10 10.60
C ARG A 216 -6.06 3.06 10.19
N ALA A 217 -6.25 2.05 11.06
CA ALA A 217 -7.15 0.94 10.82
C ALA A 217 -8.59 1.28 11.25
N GLY A 218 -9.55 1.15 10.33
CA GLY A 218 -10.97 1.27 10.64
C GLY A 218 -11.49 2.70 10.73
N SER A 219 -10.82 3.68 10.13
CA SER A 219 -11.37 5.02 9.92
C SER A 219 -12.71 4.96 9.18
N ALA A 220 -13.60 5.91 9.46
CA ALA A 220 -14.88 6.02 8.76
C ALA A 220 -14.61 6.16 7.25
N GLY A 221 -15.22 5.28 6.44
CA GLY A 221 -14.95 5.23 4.99
C GLY A 221 -13.80 4.31 4.58
N SER A 222 -13.04 3.73 5.51
CA SER A 222 -11.97 2.78 5.19
C SER A 222 -12.51 1.53 4.51
N TRP A 223 -11.63 0.87 3.73
CA TRP A 223 -11.96 -0.38 3.05
C TRP A 223 -12.50 -1.46 4.01
N ASN A 224 -11.93 -1.55 5.20
CA ASN A 224 -12.35 -2.51 6.23
C ASN A 224 -13.79 -2.27 6.73
N SER A 225 -14.22 -1.02 6.85
CA SER A 225 -15.58 -0.68 7.30
C SER A 225 -16.64 -1.01 6.23
N ARG A 226 -16.31 -0.91 4.94
CA ARG A 226 -17.21 -1.19 3.81
C ARG A 226 -17.43 -2.68 3.58
N ASN A 227 -16.56 -3.57 4.07
CA ASN A 227 -16.59 -5.02 3.81
C ASN A 227 -17.27 -5.84 4.91
N SER A 228 -18.34 -5.32 5.52
CA SER A 228 -19.01 -5.94 6.69
C SER A 228 -19.96 -7.09 6.34
N THR A 229 -20.61 -7.10 5.16
CA THR A 229 -21.62 -8.11 4.83
C THR A 229 -21.04 -9.39 4.23
N TRP A 230 -21.75 -10.54 4.43
CA TRP A 230 -21.36 -11.83 3.87
C TRP A 230 -21.25 -11.80 2.32
N LYS A 231 -22.19 -11.11 1.65
CA LYS A 231 -22.17 -10.99 0.18
C LYS A 231 -20.92 -10.26 -0.33
N VAL A 232 -20.54 -9.18 0.33
CA VAL A 232 -19.34 -8.39 -0.04
C VAL A 232 -18.08 -9.20 0.22
N ARG A 233 -17.96 -9.89 1.36
CA ARG A 233 -16.80 -10.75 1.65
C ARG A 233 -16.66 -11.90 0.68
N ARG A 234 -17.78 -12.53 0.25
CA ARG A 234 -17.77 -13.58 -0.77
C ARG A 234 -17.30 -13.07 -2.13
N ARG A 235 -17.79 -11.88 -2.55
CA ARG A 235 -17.36 -11.24 -3.79
C ARG A 235 -15.86 -10.92 -3.75
N HIS A 236 -15.39 -10.37 -2.63
CA HIS A 236 -13.98 -10.09 -2.41
C HIS A 236 -13.12 -11.37 -2.50
N LEU A 237 -13.51 -12.44 -1.79
CA LEU A 237 -12.82 -13.73 -1.87
C LEU A 237 -12.74 -14.22 -3.32
N HIS A 238 -13.85 -14.16 -4.08
CA HIS A 238 -13.87 -14.59 -5.47
C HIS A 238 -12.91 -13.79 -6.35
N ALA A 239 -12.85 -12.47 -6.17
CA ALA A 239 -11.93 -11.61 -6.89
C ALA A 239 -10.45 -11.94 -6.55
N ILE A 240 -10.14 -12.18 -5.28
CA ILE A 240 -8.80 -12.63 -4.85
C ILE A 240 -8.44 -14.00 -5.47
N MET A 241 -9.41 -14.94 -5.58
CA MET A 241 -9.14 -16.22 -6.24
C MET A 241 -8.82 -16.06 -7.72
N LYS A 242 -9.59 -15.23 -8.44
CA LYS A 242 -9.31 -14.89 -9.86
C LYS A 242 -7.95 -14.23 -10.04
N MET A 243 -7.60 -13.31 -9.15
CA MET A 243 -6.29 -12.66 -9.16
C MET A 243 -5.17 -13.70 -9.01
N TYR A 244 -5.29 -14.67 -8.08
CA TYR A 244 -4.30 -15.73 -7.94
C TYR A 244 -4.24 -16.68 -9.14
N ASP A 245 -5.37 -16.96 -9.83
CA ASP A 245 -5.36 -17.74 -11.06
C ASP A 245 -4.58 -17.01 -12.17
N ALA A 246 -4.88 -15.71 -12.37
CA ALA A 246 -4.16 -14.91 -13.34
C ALA A 246 -2.68 -14.67 -12.97
N PHE A 247 -2.34 -14.63 -11.67
CA PHE A 247 -0.95 -14.56 -11.23
C PHE A 247 -0.20 -15.88 -11.47
N ASP A 248 -0.86 -17.01 -11.32
CA ASP A 248 -0.30 -18.34 -11.65
C ASP A 248 0.04 -18.45 -13.14
N GLU A 249 -0.86 -17.97 -14.02
CA GLU A 249 -0.60 -17.87 -15.46
C GLU A 249 0.56 -16.91 -15.76
N TYR A 250 0.58 -15.73 -15.14
CA TYR A 250 1.64 -14.74 -15.31
C TYR A 250 3.03 -15.28 -14.92
N THR A 251 3.10 -16.12 -13.89
CA THR A 251 4.34 -16.78 -13.44
C THR A 251 4.61 -18.12 -14.15
N HIS A 252 3.91 -18.40 -15.26
CA HIS A 252 4.04 -19.64 -16.02
C HIS A 252 3.93 -20.89 -15.15
N HIS A 253 3.04 -20.86 -14.15
CA HIS A 253 2.77 -21.93 -13.17
C HIS A 253 3.96 -22.36 -12.29
N LEU A 254 5.02 -21.55 -12.23
CA LEU A 254 6.20 -21.85 -11.40
C LEU A 254 5.86 -21.99 -9.92
N TYR A 255 4.83 -21.27 -9.45
CA TYR A 255 4.42 -21.26 -8.04
C TYR A 255 3.04 -21.90 -7.81
N HIS A 256 2.58 -22.74 -8.74
CA HIS A 256 1.25 -23.33 -8.75
C HIS A 256 0.87 -23.98 -7.41
N GLN A 257 1.75 -24.80 -6.83
CA GLN A 257 1.46 -25.51 -5.57
C GLN A 257 1.29 -24.53 -4.39
N THR A 258 2.13 -23.50 -4.32
CA THR A 258 2.06 -22.46 -3.28
C THR A 258 0.78 -21.64 -3.41
N ILE A 259 0.41 -21.27 -4.64
CA ILE A 259 -0.85 -20.57 -4.94
C ILE A 259 -2.06 -21.43 -4.59
N LYS A 260 -2.07 -22.70 -4.95
CA LYS A 260 -3.14 -23.66 -4.59
C LYS A 260 -3.30 -23.78 -3.08
N ARG A 261 -2.18 -23.88 -2.34
CA ARG A 261 -2.18 -23.87 -0.87
C ARG A 261 -2.77 -22.58 -0.32
N LYS A 262 -2.37 -21.42 -0.85
CA LYS A 262 -2.90 -20.11 -0.42
C LYS A 262 -4.39 -19.98 -0.69
N LYS A 263 -4.87 -20.37 -1.86
CA LYS A 263 -6.29 -20.36 -2.20
C LYS A 263 -7.09 -21.22 -1.21
N TRP A 264 -6.61 -22.42 -0.87
CA TRP A 264 -7.23 -23.27 0.14
C TRP A 264 -7.28 -22.60 1.53
N LEU A 265 -6.17 -21.97 1.97
CA LEU A 265 -6.11 -21.23 3.25
C LEU A 265 -7.13 -20.09 3.29
N ASN A 266 -7.27 -19.34 2.20
CA ASN A 266 -8.22 -18.24 2.09
C ASN A 266 -9.67 -18.75 2.17
N MET A 267 -10.01 -19.85 1.50
CA MET A 267 -11.33 -20.52 1.61
C MET A 267 -11.60 -20.97 3.03
N LYS A 268 -10.66 -21.69 3.66
CA LYS A 268 -10.78 -22.15 5.05
C LYS A 268 -10.98 -21.01 6.04
N GLY A 269 -10.24 -19.91 5.87
CA GLY A 269 -10.38 -18.69 6.68
C GLY A 269 -11.77 -18.04 6.52
N HIS A 270 -12.26 -17.96 5.29
CA HIS A 270 -13.61 -17.44 4.99
C HIS A 270 -14.71 -18.25 5.66
N TRP A 271 -14.68 -19.59 5.56
CA TRP A 271 -15.64 -20.50 6.19
C TRP A 271 -15.61 -20.38 7.72
N ARG A 272 -14.43 -20.38 8.35
CA ARG A 272 -14.27 -20.23 9.80
C ARG A 272 -14.86 -18.91 10.32
N ARG A 273 -14.61 -17.80 9.61
CA ARG A 273 -15.15 -16.47 9.97
C ARG A 273 -16.67 -16.45 9.89
N ASN A 274 -17.24 -16.98 8.82
CA ASN A 274 -18.70 -17.02 8.65
C ASN A 274 -19.39 -17.91 9.69
N PHE A 275 -18.80 -19.05 10.04
CA PHE A 275 -19.31 -19.93 11.08
C PHE A 275 -19.31 -19.26 12.46
N LYS A 276 -18.23 -18.54 12.82
CA LYS A 276 -18.18 -17.76 14.07
C LYS A 276 -19.26 -16.67 14.14
N LEU A 277 -19.53 -15.99 13.03
CA LEU A 277 -20.60 -14.98 12.97
C LEU A 277 -21.98 -15.59 13.09
N LEU A 278 -22.24 -16.75 12.50
CA LEU A 278 -23.49 -17.48 12.66
C LEU A 278 -23.74 -17.85 14.13
N LEU A 279 -22.73 -18.38 14.81
CA LEU A 279 -22.81 -18.74 16.22
C LEU A 279 -23.05 -17.52 17.13
N ARG A 280 -22.44 -16.37 16.83
CA ARG A 280 -22.68 -15.11 17.57
C ARG A 280 -24.13 -14.64 17.42
N ASN A 281 -24.67 -14.68 16.19
CA ASN A 281 -26.06 -14.29 15.93
C ASN A 281 -27.09 -15.22 16.58
N LEU A 282 -26.76 -16.49 16.77
CA LEU A 282 -27.60 -17.45 17.50
C LEU A 282 -27.58 -17.18 19.01
N LYS A 283 -26.43 -16.78 19.60
CA LYS A 283 -26.31 -16.43 21.03
C LYS A 283 -26.99 -15.10 21.42
N ILE A 284 -27.16 -14.17 20.49
CA ILE A 284 -27.85 -12.89 20.74
C ILE A 284 -29.39 -13.07 20.69
N ARG A 285 -29.89 -14.20 20.17
CA ARG A 285 -31.33 -14.51 20.08
C ARG A 285 -31.85 -15.37 21.24
N GLN A 286 -31.01 -15.78 22.18
CA GLN A 286 -31.34 -16.37 23.48
C GLN A 286 -31.18 -15.31 24.59
#